data_633a066b945638912e34c560d4a9bd66
#
_entry.id   633a066b945638912e34c560d4a9bd66
#
_cell.length_a   1.000
_cell.length_b   1.000
_cell.length_c   1.000
_cell.angle_alpha   90.00
_cell.angle_beta   90.00
_cell.angle_gamma   90.00
#
_symmetry.space_group_name_H-M   'P 1'
#
loop_
_entity.id
_entity.type
_entity.pdbx_description
1 polymer ?
#
loop_
_entity_poly.entity_id
_entity_poly.type
_entity_poly.pdbx_seq_one_letter_code
_entity_poly.pdbx_strand_id
1 'polypeptide(L)'
;LHTHDITRNSVNYPFDNGASWFSSNDTILNQVWKLCKHSIQATSFCGVYVDGDRERIPYEADAYINQLSHYGTDLEFTMARYSVDYLMEWPTWPTEWIMQSILMLWNDYLYTGDTTLLQRHYDSLHARTLSALTDSIGLISTRTGKQTPGFLKSIGFRGKAIRDIVDWPQSGALGIEKTEAGEADGYDLTTYNTVVNAYHYRTLIIMSKIAGLL
;
A
#
# COMPACT_ATOMS: atom_id res chain seq x y z
N LEU A 1 -33.95 32.86 -11.07
CA LEU A 1 -33.20 31.61 -10.96
C LEU A 1 -34.19 30.49 -10.65
N HIS A 2 -34.39 29.58 -11.60
CA HIS A 2 -35.16 28.37 -11.33
C HIS A 2 -34.26 27.35 -10.65
N THR A 3 -34.64 26.87 -9.48
CA THR A 3 -33.98 25.75 -8.80
C THR A 3 -34.38 24.49 -9.57
N HIS A 4 -33.40 23.82 -10.16
CA HIS A 4 -33.60 22.47 -10.69
C HIS A 4 -33.23 21.45 -9.59
N ASP A 5 -33.97 20.37 -9.53
CA ASP A 5 -33.61 19.24 -8.66
C ASP A 5 -32.25 18.65 -9.13
N ILE A 6 -31.26 18.66 -8.25
CA ILE A 6 -29.96 18.08 -8.50
C ILE A 6 -29.92 16.75 -7.76
N THR A 7 -29.74 15.69 -8.53
CA THR A 7 -29.54 14.33 -7.96
C THR A 7 -28.11 13.89 -8.19
N ARG A 8 -27.55 13.14 -7.25
CA ARG A 8 -26.24 12.54 -7.32
C ARG A 8 -26.34 11.04 -7.08
N ASN A 9 -25.77 10.25 -7.99
CA ASN A 9 -25.57 8.84 -7.78
C ASN A 9 -24.17 8.60 -7.19
N SER A 10 -24.09 7.94 -6.02
CA SER A 10 -22.85 7.48 -5.46
C SER A 10 -22.67 6.00 -5.78
N VAL A 11 -21.48 5.63 -6.20
CA VAL A 11 -21.08 4.23 -6.45
C VAL A 11 -19.87 3.94 -5.58
N ASN A 12 -19.96 2.93 -4.76
CA ASN A 12 -18.89 2.43 -3.91
C ASN A 12 -19.11 0.94 -3.66
N TYR A 13 -18.11 0.29 -3.06
CA TYR A 13 -18.26 -1.07 -2.57
C TYR A 13 -19.37 -1.13 -1.50
N PRO A 14 -20.20 -2.19 -1.45
CA PRO A 14 -21.35 -2.27 -0.56
C PRO A 14 -20.95 -2.60 0.89
N PHE A 15 -20.41 -1.64 1.62
CA PHE A 15 -20.09 -1.78 3.04
C PHE A 15 -21.35 -1.99 3.89
N ASP A 16 -21.25 -2.90 4.87
CA ASP A 16 -22.24 -2.99 5.94
C ASP A 16 -21.99 -1.91 7.01
N ASN A 17 -22.81 -0.89 7.00
CA ASN A 17 -22.72 0.19 7.97
C ASN A 17 -22.97 -0.27 9.42
N GLY A 18 -23.62 -1.41 9.62
CA GLY A 18 -23.88 -2.02 10.92
C GLY A 18 -22.74 -2.90 11.45
N ALA A 19 -21.77 -3.28 10.61
CA ALA A 19 -20.70 -4.22 10.97
C ALA A 19 -19.77 -3.69 12.08
N SER A 20 -19.65 -2.38 12.21
CA SER A 20 -18.80 -1.76 13.22
C SER A 20 -19.36 -0.45 13.75
N TRP A 21 -19.07 -0.17 15.02
CA TRP A 21 -19.45 1.08 15.67
C TRP A 21 -18.40 1.51 16.70
N PHE A 22 -18.34 2.80 16.94
CA PHE A 22 -17.50 3.41 17.97
C PHE A 22 -18.25 4.52 18.69
N SER A 23 -18.13 4.57 20.01
CA SER A 23 -18.69 5.63 20.86
C SER A 23 -17.77 5.90 22.03
N SER A 24 -17.53 7.17 22.31
CA SER A 24 -16.79 7.65 23.47
C SER A 24 -17.43 8.92 24.03
N ASN A 25 -16.97 9.36 25.18
CA ASN A 25 -17.36 10.65 25.77
C ASN A 25 -16.69 11.85 25.07
N ASP A 26 -15.72 11.62 24.17
CA ASP A 26 -15.11 12.64 23.34
C ASP A 26 -15.83 12.75 22.00
N THR A 27 -16.50 13.89 21.76
CA THR A 27 -17.26 14.13 20.53
C THR A 27 -16.35 14.23 19.30
N ILE A 28 -15.10 14.69 19.44
CA ILE A 28 -14.14 14.80 18.35
C ILE A 28 -13.75 13.39 17.88
N LEU A 29 -13.41 12.48 18.79
CA LEU A 29 -13.10 11.09 18.43
C LEU A 29 -14.27 10.40 17.72
N ASN A 30 -15.51 10.66 18.17
CA ASN A 30 -16.68 10.11 17.50
C ASN A 30 -16.86 10.65 16.06
N GLN A 31 -16.50 11.92 15.82
CA GLN A 31 -16.53 12.52 14.47
C GLN A 31 -15.40 12.00 13.59
N VAL A 32 -14.19 11.83 14.15
CA VAL A 32 -13.05 11.24 13.44
C VAL A 32 -13.38 9.82 12.99
N TRP A 33 -13.96 8.98 13.86
CA TRP A 33 -14.41 7.64 13.47
C TRP A 33 -15.37 7.66 12.27
N LYS A 34 -16.37 8.53 12.30
CA LYS A 34 -17.34 8.66 11.20
C LYS A 34 -16.67 9.12 9.92
N LEU A 35 -15.74 10.07 10.01
CA LEU A 35 -14.97 10.56 8.87
C LEU A 35 -14.11 9.45 8.25
N CYS A 36 -13.35 8.70 9.07
CA CYS A 36 -12.52 7.60 8.59
C CYS A 36 -13.36 6.51 7.92
N LYS A 37 -14.50 6.12 8.52
CA LYS A 37 -15.43 5.15 7.93
C LYS A 37 -16.00 5.64 6.60
N HIS A 38 -16.36 6.92 6.50
CA HIS A 38 -16.80 7.51 5.24
C HIS A 38 -15.68 7.52 4.18
N SER A 39 -14.45 7.85 4.59
CA SER A 39 -13.31 7.94 3.68
C SER A 39 -13.00 6.61 3.03
N ILE A 40 -12.94 5.51 3.79
CA ILE A 40 -12.71 4.20 3.19
C ILE A 40 -13.82 3.78 2.23
N GLN A 41 -15.08 4.10 2.52
CA GLN A 41 -16.19 3.86 1.60
C GLN A 41 -16.04 4.69 0.33
N ALA A 42 -15.68 5.97 0.45
CA ALA A 42 -15.53 6.89 -0.67
C ALA A 42 -14.38 6.51 -1.63
N THR A 43 -13.33 5.86 -1.12
CA THR A 43 -12.18 5.38 -1.93
C THR A 43 -12.39 4.00 -2.53
N SER A 44 -13.53 3.33 -2.27
CA SER A 44 -13.81 1.95 -2.64
C SER A 44 -14.74 1.82 -3.85
N PHE A 45 -14.60 2.67 -4.87
CA PHE A 45 -15.54 2.75 -5.99
C PHE A 45 -15.10 1.99 -7.24
N CYS A 46 -13.82 1.62 -7.38
CA CYS A 46 -13.27 0.95 -8.55
C CYS A 46 -13.15 -0.57 -8.40
N GLY A 47 -13.61 -1.15 -7.29
CA GLY A 47 -13.41 -2.57 -6.98
C GLY A 47 -12.01 -2.91 -6.48
N VAL A 48 -11.10 -1.94 -6.42
CA VAL A 48 -9.79 -1.99 -5.79
C VAL A 48 -9.58 -0.74 -4.94
N TYR A 49 -8.69 -0.82 -3.95
CA TYR A 49 -8.27 0.38 -3.24
C TYR A 49 -7.45 1.29 -4.14
N VAL A 50 -7.74 2.56 -4.08
CA VAL A 50 -7.07 3.59 -4.87
C VAL A 50 -6.63 4.74 -3.97
N ASP A 51 -5.66 5.51 -4.44
CA ASP A 51 -5.48 6.88 -3.97
C ASP A 51 -6.82 7.62 -4.15
N GLY A 52 -7.35 8.15 -3.08
CA GLY A 52 -8.72 8.69 -3.03
C GLY A 52 -8.88 10.08 -3.56
N ASP A 53 -7.80 10.80 -3.85
CA ASP A 53 -7.85 12.20 -4.24
C ASP A 53 -7.62 12.41 -5.74
N ARG A 54 -6.45 12.87 -6.10
CA ARG A 54 -6.15 13.35 -7.47
C ARG A 54 -6.00 12.22 -8.46
N GLU A 55 -5.21 11.21 -8.11
CA GLU A 55 -4.74 10.21 -9.07
C GLU A 55 -5.76 9.10 -9.29
N ARG A 56 -6.41 8.62 -8.24
CA ARG A 56 -7.45 7.57 -8.27
C ARG A 56 -6.99 6.28 -8.91
N ILE A 57 -5.73 5.94 -8.70
CA ILE A 57 -5.12 4.70 -9.14
C ILE A 57 -4.66 3.87 -7.93
N PRO A 58 -4.52 2.55 -8.06
CA PRO A 58 -4.07 1.72 -6.96
C PRO A 58 -2.55 1.84 -6.73
N TYR A 59 -2.19 2.03 -5.45
CA TYR A 59 -0.82 1.99 -4.95
C TYR A 59 -0.76 1.10 -3.71
N GLU A 60 0.37 0.43 -3.43
CA GLU A 60 0.48 -0.46 -2.28
C GLU A 60 0.38 0.29 -0.95
N ALA A 61 0.95 1.50 -0.84
CA ALA A 61 0.89 2.29 0.40
C ALA A 61 -0.55 2.69 0.74
N ASP A 62 -1.28 3.23 -0.24
CA ASP A 62 -2.69 3.58 -0.07
C ASP A 62 -3.54 2.34 0.20
N ALA A 63 -3.31 1.26 -0.55
CA ALA A 63 -4.04 0.02 -0.36
C ALA A 63 -3.80 -0.60 1.02
N TYR A 64 -2.59 -0.50 1.58
CA TYR A 64 -2.30 -1.00 2.91
C TYR A 64 -3.08 -0.25 4.00
N ILE A 65 -3.14 1.08 3.93
CA ILE A 65 -3.90 1.91 4.86
C ILE A 65 -5.41 1.67 4.69
N ASN A 66 -5.87 1.62 3.45
CA ASN A 66 -7.27 1.34 3.12
C ASN A 66 -7.70 -0.05 3.60
N GLN A 67 -6.85 -1.07 3.45
CA GLN A 67 -7.11 -2.41 3.96
C GLN A 67 -7.32 -2.41 5.48
N LEU A 68 -6.42 -1.78 6.23
CA LEU A 68 -6.55 -1.70 7.69
C LEU A 68 -7.83 -0.97 8.11
N SER A 69 -8.18 0.10 7.42
CA SER A 69 -9.42 0.85 7.65
C SER A 69 -10.65 0.01 7.33
N HIS A 70 -10.64 -0.73 6.22
CA HIS A 70 -11.71 -1.63 5.82
C HIS A 70 -11.89 -2.75 6.85
N TYR A 71 -10.81 -3.43 7.22
CA TYR A 71 -10.85 -4.55 8.18
C TYR A 71 -11.30 -4.11 9.58
N GLY A 72 -11.07 -2.84 9.95
CA GLY A 72 -11.58 -2.24 11.17
C GLY A 72 -13.05 -1.82 11.11
N THR A 73 -13.67 -1.76 9.93
CA THR A 73 -15.01 -1.18 9.75
C THR A 73 -16.04 -2.11 9.12
N ASP A 74 -15.63 -3.21 8.52
CA ASP A 74 -16.50 -4.19 7.86
C ASP A 74 -16.07 -5.64 8.21
N LEU A 75 -16.87 -6.61 7.81
CA LEU A 75 -16.61 -8.05 7.99
C LEU A 75 -16.46 -8.79 6.64
N GLU A 76 -16.69 -8.13 5.54
CA GLU A 76 -16.57 -8.65 4.18
C GLU A 76 -15.30 -8.08 3.52
N PHE A 77 -14.37 -8.93 3.07
CA PHE A 77 -13.01 -8.54 2.67
C PHE A 77 -12.67 -8.91 1.22
N THR A 78 -13.65 -9.26 0.39
CA THR A 78 -13.39 -9.70 -0.99
C THR A 78 -12.68 -8.62 -1.82
N MET A 79 -13.11 -7.36 -1.69
CA MET A 79 -12.46 -6.25 -2.39
C MET A 79 -11.02 -6.03 -1.90
N ALA A 80 -10.77 -6.17 -0.60
CA ALA A 80 -9.43 -6.07 -0.03
C ALA A 80 -8.50 -7.13 -0.63
N ARG A 81 -8.97 -8.38 -0.65
CA ARG A 81 -8.23 -9.53 -1.22
C ARG A 81 -7.99 -9.37 -2.71
N TYR A 82 -8.99 -8.89 -3.45
CA TYR A 82 -8.83 -8.58 -4.87
C TYR A 82 -7.81 -7.44 -5.11
N SER A 83 -7.82 -6.39 -4.27
CA SER A 83 -6.84 -5.31 -4.34
C SER A 83 -5.41 -5.81 -4.13
N VAL A 84 -5.22 -6.75 -3.19
CA VAL A 84 -3.92 -7.40 -2.98
C VAL A 84 -3.50 -8.21 -4.20
N ASP A 85 -4.36 -9.08 -4.72
CA ASP A 85 -4.07 -9.86 -5.94
C ASP A 85 -3.73 -8.94 -7.12
N TYR A 86 -4.46 -7.85 -7.29
CA TYR A 86 -4.20 -6.86 -8.33
C TYR A 86 -2.79 -6.26 -8.19
N LEU A 87 -2.40 -5.81 -7.00
CA LEU A 87 -1.08 -5.22 -6.74
C LEU A 87 0.05 -6.26 -6.75
N MET A 88 -0.25 -7.53 -6.51
CA MET A 88 0.71 -8.61 -6.74
C MET A 88 1.00 -8.81 -8.23
N GLU A 89 0.04 -8.62 -9.10
CA GLU A 89 0.21 -8.70 -10.56
C GLU A 89 0.75 -7.39 -11.18
N TRP A 90 0.35 -6.24 -10.63
CA TRP A 90 0.65 -4.89 -11.12
C TRP A 90 1.27 -4.02 -10.03
N PRO A 91 2.49 -4.36 -9.55
CA PRO A 91 3.14 -3.55 -8.52
C PRO A 91 3.52 -2.17 -9.05
N THR A 92 3.53 -1.20 -8.16
CA THR A 92 3.98 0.15 -8.47
C THR A 92 5.50 0.28 -8.30
N TRP A 93 6.05 1.44 -8.58
CA TRP A 93 7.50 1.66 -8.68
C TRP A 93 8.22 2.03 -7.38
N PRO A 94 7.57 2.52 -6.32
CA PRO A 94 8.27 2.88 -5.10
C PRO A 94 8.81 1.65 -4.36
N THR A 95 10.07 1.71 -3.97
CA THR A 95 10.78 0.59 -3.33
C THR A 95 10.08 0.11 -2.07
N GLU A 96 9.78 1.01 -1.16
CA GLU A 96 9.16 0.69 0.12
C GLU A 96 7.68 0.29 -0.03
N TRP A 97 7.00 0.73 -1.07
CA TRP A 97 5.59 0.37 -1.30
C TRP A 97 5.44 -1.07 -1.77
N ILE A 98 6.31 -1.54 -2.67
CA ILE A 98 6.33 -2.95 -3.10
C ILE A 98 6.42 -3.89 -1.91
N MET A 99 7.23 -3.54 -0.90
CA MET A 99 7.38 -4.32 0.32
C MET A 99 6.10 -4.37 1.17
N GLN A 100 5.22 -3.37 1.06
CA GLN A 100 3.95 -3.34 1.80
C GLN A 100 2.96 -4.43 1.34
N SER A 101 3.15 -5.01 0.17
CA SER A 101 2.40 -6.21 -0.24
C SER A 101 2.50 -7.33 0.80
N ILE A 102 3.68 -7.52 1.42
CA ILE A 102 3.90 -8.54 2.46
C ILE A 102 3.07 -8.21 3.71
N LEU A 103 2.99 -6.93 4.07
CA LEU A 103 2.20 -6.48 5.20
C LEU A 103 0.70 -6.69 4.95
N MET A 104 0.23 -6.42 3.74
CA MET A 104 -1.17 -6.61 3.37
C MET A 104 -1.59 -8.08 3.43
N LEU A 105 -0.80 -8.99 2.89
CA LEU A 105 -1.12 -10.41 2.93
C LEU A 105 -1.04 -10.97 4.36
N TRP A 106 -0.07 -10.51 5.15
CA TRP A 106 0.02 -10.87 6.55
C TRP A 106 -1.18 -10.39 7.37
N ASN A 107 -1.65 -9.16 7.12
CA ASN A 107 -2.84 -8.62 7.77
C ASN A 107 -4.10 -9.38 7.36
N ASP A 108 -4.25 -9.74 6.07
CA ASP A 108 -5.36 -10.59 5.64
C ASP A 108 -5.43 -11.87 6.47
N TYR A 109 -4.30 -12.55 6.62
CA TYR A 109 -4.22 -13.74 7.47
C TYR A 109 -4.58 -13.46 8.94
N LEU A 110 -4.08 -12.36 9.51
CA LEU A 110 -4.36 -12.04 10.91
C LEU A 110 -5.85 -11.77 11.19
N TYR A 111 -6.57 -11.23 10.22
CA TYR A 111 -8.00 -10.94 10.36
C TYR A 111 -8.89 -12.13 9.98
N THR A 112 -8.47 -12.94 9.02
CA THR A 112 -9.31 -14.01 8.46
C THR A 112 -8.94 -15.42 8.92
N GLY A 113 -7.69 -15.63 9.33
CA GLY A 113 -7.12 -16.97 9.56
C GLY A 113 -6.87 -17.78 8.29
N ASP A 114 -7.15 -17.22 7.10
CA ASP A 114 -7.03 -17.90 5.81
C ASP A 114 -5.64 -17.74 5.22
N THR A 115 -4.94 -18.84 4.99
CA THR A 115 -3.58 -18.88 4.44
C THR A 115 -3.52 -18.93 2.91
N THR A 116 -4.67 -18.96 2.23
CA THR A 116 -4.74 -19.19 0.78
C THR A 116 -3.93 -18.17 -0.02
N LEU A 117 -4.02 -16.88 0.32
CA LEU A 117 -3.26 -15.83 -0.35
C LEU A 117 -1.76 -15.92 -0.05
N LEU A 118 -1.39 -16.24 1.20
CA LEU A 118 0.00 -16.44 1.58
C LEU A 118 0.64 -17.61 0.80
N GLN A 119 -0.07 -18.73 0.68
CA GLN A 119 0.39 -19.90 -0.09
C GLN A 119 0.53 -19.57 -1.57
N ARG A 120 -0.48 -18.91 -2.16
CA ARG A 120 -0.50 -18.55 -3.57
C ARG A 120 0.69 -17.65 -3.95
N HIS A 121 1.02 -16.69 -3.11
CA HIS A 121 1.99 -15.64 -3.43
C HIS A 121 3.36 -15.84 -2.74
N TYR A 122 3.61 -16.97 -2.07
CA TYR A 122 4.79 -17.17 -1.21
C TYR A 122 6.11 -16.78 -1.90
N ASP A 123 6.36 -17.29 -3.10
CA ASP A 123 7.61 -17.02 -3.83
C ASP A 123 7.74 -15.54 -4.21
N SER A 124 6.63 -14.93 -4.64
CA SER A 124 6.58 -13.50 -4.97
C SER A 124 6.79 -12.62 -3.74
N LEU A 125 6.22 -13.00 -2.59
CA LEU A 125 6.43 -12.29 -1.32
C LEU A 125 7.90 -12.39 -0.88
N HIS A 126 8.51 -13.58 -1.01
CA HIS A 126 9.93 -13.74 -0.71
C HIS A 126 10.78 -12.80 -1.59
N ALA A 127 10.51 -12.71 -2.89
CA ALA A 127 11.20 -11.78 -3.79
C ALA A 127 10.97 -10.31 -3.40
N ARG A 128 9.76 -9.96 -2.95
CA ARG A 128 9.39 -8.60 -2.53
C ARG A 128 9.93 -8.17 -1.17
N THR A 129 10.65 -9.04 -0.44
CA THR A 129 11.52 -8.58 0.65
C THR A 129 12.67 -7.72 0.12
N LEU A 130 12.95 -7.76 -1.18
CA LEU A 130 14.05 -7.10 -1.87
C LEU A 130 15.43 -7.54 -1.40
N SER A 131 15.55 -8.71 -0.76
CA SER A 131 16.83 -9.26 -0.27
C SER A 131 17.88 -9.42 -1.37
N ALA A 132 17.49 -9.54 -2.64
CA ALA A 132 18.41 -9.54 -3.77
C ALA A 132 19.20 -8.22 -3.92
N LEU A 133 18.71 -7.12 -3.35
CA LEU A 133 19.39 -5.82 -3.34
C LEU A 133 20.34 -5.64 -2.15
N THR A 134 20.44 -6.61 -1.25
CA THR A 134 21.29 -6.55 -0.04
C THR A 134 22.77 -6.46 -0.42
N ASP A 135 23.46 -5.56 0.22
CA ASP A 135 24.93 -5.43 0.10
C ASP A 135 25.70 -6.25 1.15
N SER A 136 27.00 -6.01 1.24
CA SER A 136 27.89 -6.74 2.17
C SER A 136 27.68 -6.39 3.65
N ILE A 137 26.99 -5.30 3.97
CA ILE A 137 26.68 -4.89 5.35
C ILE A 137 25.25 -5.25 5.77
N GLY A 138 24.51 -5.93 4.89
CA GLY A 138 23.15 -6.39 5.18
C GLY A 138 22.04 -5.37 4.93
N LEU A 139 22.35 -4.22 4.31
CA LEU A 139 21.37 -3.21 3.93
C LEU A 139 20.99 -3.31 2.46
N ILE A 140 19.77 -2.97 2.13
CA ILE A 140 19.33 -2.88 0.73
C ILE A 140 19.48 -1.45 0.20
N SER A 141 19.77 -1.35 -1.10
CA SER A 141 19.81 -0.09 -1.82
C SER A 141 19.46 -0.28 -3.28
N THR A 142 18.67 0.62 -3.83
CA THR A 142 18.31 0.67 -5.25
C THR A 142 19.45 1.16 -6.13
N ARG A 143 20.55 1.66 -5.54
CA ARG A 143 21.69 2.26 -6.24
C ARG A 143 22.91 1.33 -6.40
N THR A 144 22.77 0.05 -6.01
CA THR A 144 23.88 -0.93 -6.04
C THR A 144 24.14 -1.55 -7.42
N GLY A 145 23.34 -1.23 -8.42
CA GLY A 145 23.41 -1.88 -9.76
C GLY A 145 22.80 -3.28 -9.80
N LYS A 146 22.20 -3.75 -8.71
CA LYS A 146 21.59 -5.10 -8.61
C LYS A 146 20.18 -5.19 -9.18
N GLN A 147 19.59 -4.11 -9.66
CA GLN A 147 18.27 -4.11 -10.30
C GLN A 147 18.36 -4.69 -11.72
N THR A 148 18.62 -5.98 -11.81
CA THR A 148 18.69 -6.71 -13.09
C THR A 148 17.28 -6.99 -13.64
N PRO A 149 17.13 -7.26 -14.95
CA PRO A 149 15.85 -7.70 -15.51
C PRO A 149 15.25 -8.92 -14.80
N GLY A 150 16.10 -9.86 -14.36
CA GLY A 150 15.68 -11.02 -13.58
C GLY A 150 15.10 -10.65 -12.20
N PHE A 151 15.74 -9.71 -11.52
CA PHE A 151 15.24 -9.17 -10.26
C PHE A 151 13.88 -8.47 -10.45
N LEU A 152 13.76 -7.57 -11.42
CA LEU A 152 12.50 -6.85 -11.68
C LEU A 152 11.37 -7.81 -12.03
N LYS A 153 11.67 -8.84 -12.83
CA LYS A 153 10.70 -9.90 -13.13
C LYS A 153 10.28 -10.68 -11.87
N SER A 154 11.21 -10.98 -10.96
CA SER A 154 10.89 -11.76 -9.74
C SER A 154 9.93 -11.02 -8.80
N ILE A 155 9.95 -9.70 -8.76
CA ILE A 155 9.02 -8.87 -7.99
C ILE A 155 7.75 -8.50 -8.76
N GLY A 156 7.62 -8.94 -10.03
CA GLY A 156 6.49 -8.65 -10.92
C GLY A 156 6.52 -7.26 -11.56
N PHE A 157 7.59 -6.48 -11.37
CA PHE A 157 7.66 -5.10 -11.86
C PHE A 157 8.05 -5.04 -13.34
N ARG A 158 7.25 -4.31 -14.13
CA ARG A 158 7.37 -4.21 -15.60
C ARG A 158 8.09 -2.94 -16.08
N GLY A 159 8.47 -2.07 -15.14
CA GLY A 159 9.23 -0.85 -15.46
C GLY A 159 10.74 -1.09 -15.55
N LYS A 160 11.49 0.00 -15.71
CA LYS A 160 12.96 -0.05 -15.88
C LYS A 160 13.71 -0.19 -14.54
N ALA A 161 13.19 0.39 -13.47
CA ALA A 161 13.78 0.37 -12.14
C ALA A 161 12.75 0.79 -11.09
N ILE A 162 12.86 0.24 -9.88
CA ILE A 162 12.18 0.77 -8.69
C ILE A 162 13.04 1.86 -8.06
N ARG A 163 12.41 2.77 -7.33
CA ARG A 163 13.05 3.93 -6.70
C ARG A 163 12.45 4.22 -5.34
N ASP A 164 13.27 4.75 -4.45
CA ASP A 164 12.81 5.19 -3.14
C ASP A 164 11.99 6.49 -3.28
N ILE A 165 10.92 6.62 -2.51
CA ILE A 165 10.10 7.83 -2.48
C ILE A 165 10.05 8.43 -1.06
N VAL A 166 9.87 7.64 -0.04
CA VAL A 166 9.68 8.00 1.37
C VAL A 166 8.39 8.79 1.58
N ASP A 167 8.34 9.97 1.05
CA ASP A 167 7.19 10.86 1.01
C ASP A 167 7.12 11.55 -0.36
N TRP A 168 6.32 12.60 -0.51
CA TRP A 168 6.18 13.29 -1.79
C TRP A 168 7.54 13.73 -2.33
N PRO A 169 7.82 13.52 -3.63
CA PRO A 169 9.16 13.69 -4.17
C PRO A 169 9.63 15.13 -4.11
N GLN A 170 10.93 15.28 -3.93
CA GLN A 170 11.60 16.53 -4.19
C GLN A 170 11.40 16.96 -5.64
N SER A 171 11.38 18.26 -5.87
CA SER A 171 11.34 18.86 -7.19
C SER A 171 12.29 18.16 -8.17
N GLY A 172 11.79 17.71 -9.31
CA GLY A 172 12.54 17.01 -10.34
C GLY A 172 12.84 15.53 -10.09
N ALA A 173 12.51 14.95 -8.92
CA ALA A 173 12.82 13.56 -8.58
C ALA A 173 11.99 12.55 -9.38
N LEU A 174 10.80 12.91 -9.82
CA LEU A 174 9.88 12.06 -10.60
C LEU A 174 9.62 12.57 -12.03
N GLY A 175 10.49 13.44 -12.56
CA GLY A 175 10.29 14.05 -13.87
C GLY A 175 9.37 15.28 -13.85
N ILE A 176 9.00 15.76 -12.68
CA ILE A 176 8.43 17.09 -12.47
C ILE A 176 9.53 18.11 -12.82
N GLU A 177 9.18 19.16 -13.51
CA GLU A 177 10.17 20.15 -13.93
C GLU A 177 10.94 20.70 -12.72
N LYS A 178 12.25 20.94 -12.89
CA LYS A 178 13.16 21.43 -11.83
C LYS A 178 12.74 22.77 -11.20
N THR A 179 11.81 23.47 -11.85
CA THR A 179 11.27 24.76 -11.41
C THR A 179 10.06 24.63 -10.49
N GLU A 180 9.44 23.43 -10.39
CA GLU A 180 8.35 23.20 -9.48
C GLU A 180 8.88 22.93 -8.07
N ALA A 181 8.39 23.70 -7.10
CA ALA A 181 8.66 23.42 -5.70
C ALA A 181 8.01 22.10 -5.32
N GLY A 182 8.80 21.07 -5.04
CA GLY A 182 8.32 19.84 -4.46
C GLY A 182 7.93 20.05 -3.00
N GLU A 183 7.02 19.24 -2.49
CA GLU A 183 6.65 19.19 -1.07
C GLU A 183 7.69 18.38 -0.26
N ALA A 184 9.00 18.68 -0.46
CA ALA A 184 10.02 17.94 0.24
C ALA A 184 10.15 18.45 1.67
N ASP A 185 9.93 17.60 2.64
CA ASP A 185 10.09 17.87 4.08
C ASP A 185 11.56 17.87 4.53
N GLY A 186 12.48 18.26 3.64
CA GLY A 186 13.89 18.44 3.97
C GLY A 186 14.69 17.15 4.15
N TYR A 187 14.26 16.02 3.59
CA TYR A 187 15.01 14.77 3.59
C TYR A 187 15.88 14.62 2.32
N ASP A 188 16.99 13.91 2.46
CA ASP A 188 17.87 13.55 1.35
C ASP A 188 17.77 12.06 1.02
N LEU A 189 17.56 11.74 -0.27
CA LEU A 189 17.60 10.37 -0.78
C LEU A 189 19.07 9.95 -0.97
N THR A 190 19.66 9.40 0.08
CA THR A 190 21.04 8.87 0.07
C THR A 190 21.09 7.45 -0.50
N THR A 191 22.31 6.86 -0.55
CA THR A 191 22.49 5.47 -1.04
C THR A 191 21.72 4.46 -0.19
N TYR A 192 21.69 4.65 1.12
CA TYR A 192 20.93 3.84 2.05
C TYR A 192 19.85 4.69 2.68
N ASN A 193 18.61 4.27 2.46
CA ASN A 193 17.43 4.95 2.95
C ASN A 193 16.93 4.24 4.22
N THR A 194 16.77 4.98 5.31
CA THR A 194 16.34 4.44 6.60
C THR A 194 14.94 3.86 6.52
N VAL A 195 13.99 4.51 5.84
CA VAL A 195 12.61 4.06 5.70
C VAL A 195 12.57 2.75 4.92
N VAL A 196 13.25 2.69 3.77
CA VAL A 196 13.35 1.48 2.93
C VAL A 196 13.92 0.31 3.73
N ASN A 197 15.01 0.52 4.50
CA ASN A 197 15.62 -0.53 5.29
C ASN A 197 14.79 -0.93 6.53
N ALA A 198 14.00 -0.01 7.10
CA ALA A 198 13.04 -0.35 8.14
C ALA A 198 11.93 -1.27 7.61
N TYR A 199 11.39 -0.99 6.41
CA TYR A 199 10.45 -1.88 5.73
C TYR A 199 11.10 -3.24 5.39
N HIS A 200 12.31 -3.23 4.86
CA HIS A 200 13.05 -4.47 4.57
C HIS A 200 13.17 -5.35 5.83
N TYR A 201 13.65 -4.80 6.94
CA TYR A 201 13.73 -5.51 8.21
C TYR A 201 12.37 -6.05 8.66
N ARG A 202 11.33 -5.23 8.60
CA ARG A 202 9.97 -5.64 8.98
C ARG A 202 9.45 -6.79 8.12
N THR A 203 9.68 -6.73 6.83
CA THR A 203 9.22 -7.78 5.91
C THR A 203 9.96 -9.09 6.10
N LEU A 204 11.25 -9.08 6.44
CA LEU A 204 12.00 -10.29 6.79
C LEU A 204 11.42 -10.97 8.04
N ILE A 205 11.06 -10.20 9.07
CA ILE A 205 10.39 -10.75 10.27
C ILE A 205 9.05 -11.38 9.89
N ILE A 206 8.26 -10.71 9.06
CA ILE A 206 6.94 -11.23 8.64
C ILE A 206 7.12 -12.49 7.80
N MET A 207 8.05 -12.50 6.84
CA MET A 207 8.33 -13.69 6.02
C MET A 207 8.81 -14.88 6.85
N SER A 208 9.59 -14.65 7.90
CA SER A 208 9.96 -15.72 8.85
C SER A 208 8.73 -16.33 9.53
N LYS A 209 7.74 -15.50 9.91
CA LYS A 209 6.47 -15.97 10.49
C LYS A 209 5.63 -16.72 9.47
N ILE A 210 5.54 -16.23 8.24
CA ILE A 210 4.80 -16.87 7.14
C ILE A 210 5.43 -18.24 6.84
N ALA A 211 6.76 -18.32 6.76
CA ALA A 211 7.46 -19.58 6.51
C ALA A 211 7.26 -20.63 7.64
N GLY A 212 7.12 -20.16 8.88
CA GLY A 212 6.81 -21.04 10.00
C GLY A 212 5.34 -21.46 10.09
N LEU A 213 4.44 -20.72 9.41
CA LEU A 213 3.01 -20.98 9.36
C LEU A 213 2.66 -22.01 8.26
N LEU A 214 3.33 -21.92 7.11
CA LEU A 214 3.09 -22.75 5.91
C LEU A 214 3.93 -24.02 5.91
#